data_a5012ceb443486cd097298185099f270
#
_entry.id   a5012ceb443486cd097298185099f270
#
_cell.length_a   1.000
_cell.length_b   1.000
_cell.length_c   1.000
_cell.angle_alpha   90.00
_cell.angle_beta   90.00
_cell.angle_gamma   90.00
#
_symmetry.space_group_name_H-M   'P 1'
#
loop_
_entity.id
_entity.type
_entity.pdbx_description
1 polymer ?
#
loop_
_entity_poly.entity_id
_entity_poly.type
_entity_poly.pdbx_seq_one_letter_code
_entity_poly.pdbx_strand_id
1 'polypeptide(L)'
;MKKLLFLGALLLSTVCMNAQTSEYYQEAANPIATNPALWAKVTAPQISWGSTDIRYKKEEPAPIHSAQKSMNLTAWKGEKISAQLVVWTPKALNDLTFMVSDLTSGSATISKENIRTGFVRYVITDELNKDGLGACGYRNSADFDSTLVADVIDHITPTLTLPANSTQGGWISVNIPQGTKAGKYTGTVTVKADGITLSELKLNLQVKNRTLPPPSEWAFHLDLWQNPYAVSRYYNVEPFSKKHFDLMRPLMKLYADAGGKVITASIMHKPWNGQTYDAFESMVTWLKKADGTWYFDYTVFDKWVEFMMDLGVKKQISCYSMVPWRLSFQYFDQASNSFKFLDAKPGEVAYEEFWMNMLQDFSKHLKAKGWFDITHIAMDERPMKDMQETLKVIRKADKDFKVSLAGTYHKELLDDLNDYCITIVEKFTPEEIEVRRKAGKVTTYYTCCTEPRPNTFTFSEPAEAEWLAWHSAKENLDGYLRWALNSWVKNPLQDSRFTAWAAGDTYMIYPGARSSIRLERLTEGIQFFEKVRILKEEFEEKGNKGAIKNINKTLKMFDESSMDKISPTTAVNKAKKVINRY
;
A
#
# COMPACT_ATOMS: atom_id res chain seq x y z
N MET A 1 -18.66 -20.86 75.02
CA MET A 1 -18.13 -21.43 73.75
C MET A 1 -18.22 -20.39 72.67
N LYS A 2 -17.07 -19.78 72.36
CA LYS A 2 -16.95 -18.70 71.40
C LYS A 2 -16.68 -19.28 70.00
N LYS A 3 -17.56 -18.99 69.01
CA LYS A 3 -17.33 -19.34 67.62
C LYS A 3 -16.55 -18.18 66.96
N LEU A 4 -15.33 -18.44 66.54
CA LEU A 4 -14.56 -17.56 65.65
C LEU A 4 -15.09 -17.74 64.23
N LEU A 5 -15.52 -16.63 63.63
CA LEU A 5 -15.72 -16.51 62.18
C LEU A 5 -14.41 -16.02 61.55
N PHE A 6 -13.82 -16.83 60.69
CA PHE A 6 -12.74 -16.43 59.79
C PHE A 6 -13.36 -15.83 58.53
N LEU A 7 -13.18 -14.52 58.33
CA LEU A 7 -13.45 -13.84 57.05
C LEU A 7 -12.19 -13.97 56.18
N GLY A 8 -12.24 -14.82 55.18
CA GLY A 8 -11.22 -14.89 54.15
C GLY A 8 -11.43 -13.78 53.15
N ALA A 9 -10.58 -12.77 53.15
CA ALA A 9 -10.53 -11.73 52.11
C ALA A 9 -9.87 -12.32 50.86
N LEU A 10 -10.67 -12.60 49.83
CA LEU A 10 -10.20 -12.94 48.47
C LEU A 10 -9.72 -11.65 47.83
N LEU A 11 -8.40 -11.41 47.77
CA LEU A 11 -7.79 -10.39 46.93
C LEU A 11 -7.90 -10.86 45.49
N LEU A 12 -8.92 -10.38 44.76
CA LEU A 12 -8.93 -10.38 43.31
C LEU A 12 -7.87 -9.38 42.84
N SER A 13 -6.70 -9.88 42.50
CA SER A 13 -5.75 -9.13 41.67
C SER A 13 -6.32 -9.00 40.27
N THR A 14 -7.01 -7.89 39.97
CA THR A 14 -7.30 -7.47 38.61
C THR A 14 -5.97 -7.19 37.94
N VAL A 15 -5.46 -8.15 37.20
CA VAL A 15 -4.44 -7.92 36.19
C VAL A 15 -5.12 -7.01 35.16
N CYS A 16 -4.92 -5.69 35.29
CA CYS A 16 -5.13 -4.78 34.18
C CYS A 16 -4.15 -5.22 33.08
N MET A 17 -4.61 -6.07 32.17
CA MET A 17 -4.02 -6.12 30.84
C MET A 17 -4.20 -4.72 30.26
N ASN A 18 -3.18 -3.88 30.39
CA ASN A 18 -3.05 -2.72 29.55
C ASN A 18 -3.09 -3.26 28.11
N ALA A 19 -4.24 -3.11 27.46
CA ALA A 19 -4.30 -3.15 26.02
C ALA A 19 -3.24 -2.15 25.56
N GLN A 20 -2.14 -2.66 25.06
CA GLN A 20 -1.05 -1.86 24.53
C GLN A 20 -1.70 -0.99 23.46
N THR A 21 -1.93 0.27 23.76
CA THR A 21 -2.45 1.21 22.79
C THR A 21 -1.46 1.15 21.64
N SER A 22 -1.92 0.88 20.42
CA SER A 22 -1.11 0.68 19.22
C SER A 22 -0.26 1.89 18.82
N GLU A 23 -0.21 2.89 19.65
CA GLU A 23 0.56 4.12 19.49
C GLU A 23 2.06 3.88 19.66
N TYR A 24 2.46 3.07 20.65
CA TYR A 24 3.87 2.76 20.91
C TYR A 24 4.09 1.26 20.84
N TYR A 25 5.14 0.84 20.16
CA TYR A 25 5.53 -0.55 20.08
C TYR A 25 7.04 -0.73 20.24
N GLN A 26 7.44 -1.90 20.71
CA GLN A 26 8.84 -2.31 20.77
C GLN A 26 9.17 -3.13 19.52
N GLU A 27 10.26 -2.80 18.87
CA GLU A 27 10.81 -3.60 17.78
C GLU A 27 11.21 -4.99 18.26
N ALA A 28 11.20 -5.97 17.37
CA ALA A 28 11.80 -7.27 17.65
C ALA A 28 13.30 -7.13 17.88
N ALA A 29 13.85 -8.03 18.71
CA ALA A 29 15.29 -8.12 18.88
C ALA A 29 15.97 -8.41 17.54
N ASN A 30 17.13 -7.75 17.30
CA ASN A 30 17.89 -8.03 16.09
C ASN A 30 18.45 -9.46 16.15
N PRO A 31 18.10 -10.34 15.20
CA PRO A 31 18.65 -11.69 15.15
C PRO A 31 20.13 -11.72 14.77
N ILE A 32 20.64 -10.63 14.19
CA ILE A 32 22.06 -10.50 13.81
C ILE A 32 22.81 -9.75 14.90
N ALA A 33 23.87 -10.35 15.42
CA ALA A 33 24.73 -9.72 16.40
C ALA A 33 25.54 -8.58 15.76
N THR A 34 25.66 -7.47 16.49
CA THR A 34 26.52 -6.35 16.08
C THR A 34 27.98 -6.80 16.03
N ASN A 35 28.67 -6.54 14.91
CA ASN A 35 30.10 -6.79 14.78
C ASN A 35 30.91 -5.57 15.29
N PRO A 36 31.58 -5.64 16.44
CA PRO A 36 32.34 -4.53 17.00
C PRO A 36 33.43 -3.97 16.08
N ALA A 37 33.99 -4.81 15.21
CA ALA A 37 35.08 -4.40 14.30
C ALA A 37 34.58 -3.35 13.28
N LEU A 38 33.30 -3.39 12.88
CA LEU A 38 32.73 -2.39 11.98
C LEU A 38 32.61 -1.00 12.64
N TRP A 39 32.47 -0.97 13.96
CA TRP A 39 32.30 0.25 14.77
C TRP A 39 33.63 0.86 15.26
N ALA A 40 34.75 0.14 15.13
CA ALA A 40 36.05 0.57 15.67
C ALA A 40 36.53 1.96 15.19
N LYS A 41 36.06 2.40 14.01
CA LYS A 41 36.40 3.70 13.44
C LYS A 41 35.38 4.81 13.76
N VAL A 42 34.25 4.48 14.38
CA VAL A 42 33.22 5.42 14.75
C VAL A 42 33.45 5.85 16.20
N THR A 43 33.99 7.04 16.41
CA THR A 43 34.39 7.53 17.76
C THR A 43 33.35 8.40 18.43
N ALA A 44 32.37 8.93 17.66
CA ALA A 44 31.30 9.82 18.15
C ALA A 44 30.04 9.62 17.28
N PRO A 45 28.85 10.04 17.78
CA PRO A 45 27.64 10.05 16.98
C PRO A 45 27.84 10.80 15.67
N GLN A 46 27.41 10.20 14.58
CA GLN A 46 27.46 10.75 13.24
C GLN A 46 26.04 11.00 12.74
N ILE A 47 25.82 12.11 12.08
CA ILE A 47 24.52 12.50 11.51
C ILE A 47 24.73 13.03 10.11
N SER A 48 23.95 12.51 9.16
CA SER A 48 24.03 12.90 7.74
C SER A 48 22.67 12.81 7.07
N TRP A 49 22.48 13.55 6.01
CA TRP A 49 21.51 13.16 5.00
C TRP A 49 21.93 11.87 4.33
N GLY A 50 20.96 10.99 4.11
CA GLY A 50 21.11 9.70 3.45
C GLY A 50 20.27 9.62 2.18
N SER A 51 20.21 8.45 1.58
CA SER A 51 19.39 8.16 0.41
C SER A 51 18.06 7.50 0.81
N THR A 52 16.95 7.91 0.22
CA THR A 52 15.65 7.23 0.35
C THR A 52 15.63 5.86 -0.34
N ASP A 53 16.66 5.55 -1.12
CA ASP A 53 16.81 4.27 -1.82
C ASP A 53 17.66 3.25 -1.05
N ILE A 54 18.06 3.57 0.19
CA ILE A 54 18.87 2.68 1.03
C ILE A 54 18.09 2.35 2.31
N ARG A 55 18.02 1.05 2.59
CA ARG A 55 17.61 0.52 3.89
C ARG A 55 18.86 0.38 4.76
N TYR A 56 19.08 1.35 5.66
CA TYR A 56 20.24 1.33 6.53
C TYR A 56 20.09 0.23 7.57
N LYS A 57 21.09 -0.66 7.67
CA LYS A 57 21.10 -1.76 8.64
C LYS A 57 21.27 -1.22 10.05
N LYS A 58 20.57 -1.79 11.01
CA LYS A 58 20.59 -1.32 12.40
C LYS A 58 21.93 -1.63 13.09
N GLU A 59 22.52 -2.77 12.78
CA GLU A 59 23.72 -3.32 13.42
C GLU A 59 25.04 -2.84 12.80
N GLU A 60 25.01 -2.11 11.69
CA GLU A 60 26.19 -1.62 10.96
C GLU A 60 26.25 -0.09 10.95
N PRO A 61 27.44 0.53 10.96
CA PRO A 61 27.56 1.95 10.67
C PRO A 61 26.99 2.29 9.29
N ALA A 62 26.35 3.45 9.16
CA ALA A 62 25.86 3.87 7.84
C ALA A 62 27.01 3.94 6.83
N PRO A 63 26.83 3.43 5.58
CA PRO A 63 27.89 3.44 4.55
C PRO A 63 28.04 4.84 3.94
N ILE A 64 28.30 5.83 4.78
CA ILE A 64 28.45 7.26 4.44
C ILE A 64 29.86 7.70 4.81
N HIS A 65 30.72 7.86 3.81
CA HIS A 65 32.13 8.24 4.03
C HIS A 65 32.30 9.69 4.47
N SER A 66 31.41 10.59 4.01
CA SER A 66 31.44 12.02 4.35
C SER A 66 30.03 12.51 4.65
N ALA A 67 29.83 13.04 5.85
CA ALA A 67 28.52 13.51 6.28
C ALA A 67 28.00 14.66 5.39
N GLN A 68 26.84 14.46 4.83
CA GLN A 68 26.12 15.44 4.03
C GLN A 68 25.23 16.29 4.94
N LYS A 69 25.60 17.54 5.14
CA LYS A 69 24.84 18.46 6.01
C LYS A 69 23.76 19.25 5.28
N SER A 70 23.67 19.13 3.95
CA SER A 70 22.70 19.84 3.14
C SER A 70 22.06 18.90 2.13
N MET A 71 20.71 18.92 2.06
CA MET A 71 19.89 18.20 1.08
C MET A 71 19.25 19.19 0.12
N ASN A 72 19.27 18.87 -1.16
CA ASN A 72 18.62 19.67 -2.20
C ASN A 72 17.52 18.86 -2.87
N LEU A 73 16.29 19.34 -2.78
CA LEU A 73 15.10 18.72 -3.35
C LEU A 73 14.46 19.64 -4.39
N THR A 74 13.73 19.08 -5.33
CA THR A 74 12.94 19.81 -6.32
C THR A 74 11.53 19.23 -6.33
N ALA A 75 10.53 20.09 -6.32
CA ALA A 75 9.13 19.69 -6.33
C ALA A 75 8.26 20.65 -7.13
N TRP A 76 7.09 20.18 -7.53
CA TRP A 76 5.99 21.00 -7.99
C TRP A 76 5.10 21.40 -6.79
N LYS A 77 4.24 22.40 -6.97
CA LYS A 77 3.16 22.71 -6.02
C LYS A 77 2.19 21.53 -5.95
N GLY A 78 1.66 21.21 -4.80
CA GLY A 78 0.77 20.05 -4.60
C GLY A 78 1.48 18.70 -4.51
N GLU A 79 2.80 18.66 -4.61
CA GLU A 79 3.60 17.44 -4.50
C GLU A 79 3.96 17.09 -3.06
N LYS A 80 4.02 15.82 -2.74
CA LYS A 80 4.65 15.28 -1.52
C LYS A 80 6.03 14.76 -1.88
N ILE A 81 7.05 15.24 -1.18
CA ILE A 81 8.43 14.79 -1.37
C ILE A 81 9.01 14.25 -0.08
N SER A 82 9.99 13.37 -0.19
CA SER A 82 10.63 12.74 0.96
C SER A 82 12.14 12.91 0.95
N ALA A 83 12.73 12.92 2.15
CA ALA A 83 14.16 12.83 2.39
C ALA A 83 14.42 11.89 3.57
N GLN A 84 15.58 11.25 3.59
CA GLN A 84 16.01 10.41 4.70
C GLN A 84 17.27 10.99 5.33
N LEU A 85 17.28 11.15 6.65
CA LEU A 85 18.49 11.39 7.42
C LEU A 85 18.90 10.10 8.14
N VAL A 86 20.15 10.00 8.56
CA VAL A 86 20.68 8.83 9.25
C VAL A 86 21.54 9.28 10.43
N VAL A 87 21.31 8.64 11.57
CA VAL A 87 22.11 8.76 12.79
C VAL A 87 22.76 7.40 13.05
N TRP A 88 24.07 7.36 13.23
CA TRP A 88 24.77 6.15 13.68
C TRP A 88 25.74 6.51 14.80
N THR A 89 25.81 5.67 15.82
CA THR A 89 26.46 6.03 17.07
C THR A 89 27.17 4.84 17.74
N PRO A 90 28.41 5.04 18.25
CA PRO A 90 29.08 4.06 19.08
C PRO A 90 28.63 4.10 20.55
N LYS A 91 27.84 5.10 20.94
CA LYS A 91 27.30 5.31 22.29
C LYS A 91 25.78 5.23 22.27
N ALA A 92 25.17 4.86 23.40
CA ALA A 92 23.74 5.00 23.55
C ALA A 92 23.34 6.47 23.47
N LEU A 93 22.18 6.76 22.86
CA LEU A 93 21.54 8.07 22.79
C LEU A 93 20.14 7.94 23.34
N ASN A 94 19.76 8.77 24.32
CA ASN A 94 18.42 8.80 24.85
C ASN A 94 17.64 9.97 24.26
N ASP A 95 16.33 9.80 24.18
CA ASP A 95 15.40 10.84 23.71
C ASP A 95 15.80 11.44 22.35
N LEU A 96 16.26 10.58 21.43
CA LEU A 96 16.54 10.98 20.05
C LEU A 96 15.27 11.55 19.42
N THR A 97 15.38 12.75 18.86
CA THR A 97 14.27 13.46 18.19
C THR A 97 14.72 14.17 16.93
N PHE A 98 13.78 14.35 16.00
CA PHE A 98 13.95 15.14 14.77
C PHE A 98 12.97 16.29 14.76
N MET A 99 13.46 17.51 14.80
CA MET A 99 12.65 18.73 14.78
C MET A 99 12.89 19.48 13.49
N VAL A 100 11.81 19.95 12.84
CA VAL A 100 11.90 20.68 11.59
C VAL A 100 11.45 22.13 11.78
N SER A 101 12.13 23.07 11.13
CA SER A 101 11.68 24.46 11.05
C SER A 101 10.72 24.65 9.86
N ASP A 102 10.05 25.80 9.81
CA ASP A 102 9.44 26.26 8.58
C ASP A 102 10.49 26.31 7.45
N LEU A 103 10.05 26.10 6.20
CA LEU A 103 10.87 26.37 5.02
C LEU A 103 10.53 27.76 4.49
N THR A 104 11.51 28.64 4.38
CA THR A 104 11.32 30.04 4.01
C THR A 104 11.99 30.43 2.69
N SER A 105 11.36 31.34 1.96
CA SER A 105 11.87 31.95 0.72
C SER A 105 11.47 33.42 0.67
N GLY A 106 12.32 34.32 1.15
CA GLY A 106 11.96 35.72 1.39
C GLY A 106 10.77 35.84 2.33
N SER A 107 9.66 36.38 1.88
CA SER A 107 8.40 36.50 2.65
C SER A 107 7.48 35.29 2.53
N ALA A 108 7.81 34.31 1.68
CA ALA A 108 7.00 33.12 1.49
C ALA A 108 7.44 32.00 2.44
N THR A 109 6.48 31.25 2.97
CA THR A 109 6.72 30.19 3.96
C THR A 109 5.93 28.94 3.60
N ILE A 110 6.57 27.77 3.69
CA ILE A 110 5.91 26.47 3.85
C ILE A 110 6.02 26.15 5.34
N SER A 111 4.89 26.19 6.04
CA SER A 111 4.83 25.93 7.47
C SER A 111 5.30 24.52 7.79
N LYS A 112 5.98 24.34 8.93
CA LYS A 112 6.36 23.04 9.49
C LYS A 112 5.17 22.08 9.69
N GLU A 113 3.95 22.60 9.78
CA GLU A 113 2.72 21.79 9.84
C GLU A 113 2.50 20.96 8.57
N ASN A 114 3.13 21.36 7.44
CA ASN A 114 3.15 20.59 6.20
C ASN A 114 4.32 19.60 6.15
N ILE A 115 5.12 19.51 7.20
CA ILE A 115 6.31 18.67 7.24
C ILE A 115 6.15 17.65 8.37
N ARG A 116 6.20 16.38 8.01
CA ARG A 116 6.12 15.28 8.97
C ARG A 116 7.50 14.65 9.14
N THR A 117 7.91 14.45 10.39
CA THR A 117 9.11 13.69 10.74
C THR A 117 8.71 12.35 11.34
N GLY A 118 9.50 11.31 11.09
CA GLY A 118 9.28 9.98 11.66
C GLY A 118 10.57 9.19 11.76
N PHE A 119 10.58 8.18 12.61
CA PHE A 119 11.66 7.20 12.67
C PHE A 119 11.42 6.11 11.61
N VAL A 120 12.49 5.70 10.94
CA VAL A 120 12.44 4.52 10.09
C VAL A 120 12.70 3.31 10.97
N ARG A 121 11.62 2.60 11.37
CA ARG A 121 11.70 1.47 12.29
C ARG A 121 11.89 0.15 11.53
N TYR A 122 12.27 -0.87 12.27
CA TYR A 122 12.71 -2.15 11.72
C TYR A 122 11.70 -3.27 11.98
N VAL A 123 11.60 -4.19 11.02
CA VAL A 123 10.81 -5.42 11.11
C VAL A 123 11.65 -6.61 10.70
N ILE A 124 11.37 -7.79 11.25
CA ILE A 124 11.98 -9.03 10.77
C ILE A 124 11.42 -9.33 9.37
N THR A 125 12.29 -9.68 8.47
CA THR A 125 12.00 -10.12 7.10
C THR A 125 12.64 -11.46 6.80
N ASP A 126 12.25 -12.04 5.68
CA ASP A 126 12.80 -13.26 5.12
C ASP A 126 13.10 -12.97 3.65
N GLU A 127 14.37 -12.99 3.28
CA GLU A 127 14.77 -12.77 1.90
C GLU A 127 14.46 -14.01 1.07
N LEU A 128 13.69 -13.79 0.01
CA LEU A 128 13.26 -14.85 -0.87
C LEU A 128 14.42 -15.54 -1.59
N ASN A 129 14.20 -16.83 -1.85
CA ASN A 129 15.05 -17.65 -2.71
C ASN A 129 16.51 -17.84 -2.24
N LYS A 130 16.85 -17.55 -1.00
CA LYS A 130 18.12 -18.01 -0.44
C LYS A 130 18.22 -19.54 -0.42
N ASP A 131 17.06 -20.19 -0.28
CA ASP A 131 16.91 -21.64 -0.34
C ASP A 131 16.65 -22.17 -1.75
N GLY A 132 16.51 -21.29 -2.77
CA GLY A 132 16.17 -21.65 -4.14
C GLY A 132 14.70 -22.04 -4.35
N LEU A 133 13.86 -21.93 -3.32
CA LEU A 133 12.43 -22.21 -3.40
C LEU A 133 11.68 -20.98 -3.91
N GLY A 134 10.55 -21.20 -4.59
CA GLY A 134 9.69 -20.14 -5.07
C GLY A 134 9.05 -19.35 -3.93
N ALA A 135 8.59 -18.15 -4.24
CA ALA A 135 8.01 -17.21 -3.28
C ALA A 135 6.51 -17.40 -3.04
N CYS A 136 5.85 -18.25 -3.83
CA CYS A 136 4.40 -18.45 -3.78
C CYS A 136 4.06 -19.80 -3.17
N GLY A 137 3.03 -19.80 -2.30
CA GLY A 137 2.54 -20.97 -1.63
C GLY A 137 3.13 -21.19 -0.24
N TYR A 138 2.71 -22.27 0.41
CA TYR A 138 3.11 -22.57 1.78
C TYR A 138 4.61 -22.85 1.88
N ARG A 139 5.24 -22.19 2.87
CA ARG A 139 6.63 -22.42 3.27
C ARG A 139 6.68 -22.82 4.75
N ASN A 140 7.60 -23.72 5.09
CA ASN A 140 7.84 -24.06 6.48
C ASN A 140 8.56 -22.90 7.19
N SER A 141 7.99 -22.40 8.28
CA SER A 141 8.59 -21.30 9.05
C SER A 141 9.98 -21.61 9.64
N ALA A 142 10.34 -22.89 9.77
CA ALA A 142 11.68 -23.32 10.21
C ALA A 142 12.77 -22.99 9.16
N ASP A 143 12.39 -22.85 7.90
CA ASP A 143 13.29 -22.56 6.78
C ASP A 143 13.39 -21.04 6.50
N PHE A 144 12.67 -20.21 7.28
CA PHE A 144 12.69 -18.77 7.10
C PHE A 144 14.03 -18.19 7.51
N ASP A 145 14.52 -17.32 6.68
CA ASP A 145 15.58 -16.40 7.05
C ASP A 145 15.09 -15.38 8.09
N SER A 146 16.00 -14.80 8.83
CA SER A 146 15.66 -13.82 9.85
C SER A 146 16.66 -12.69 9.79
N THR A 147 16.30 -11.63 9.08
CA THR A 147 17.04 -10.36 9.04
C THR A 147 16.15 -9.22 9.47
N LEU A 148 16.75 -8.20 10.07
CA LEU A 148 16.03 -7.00 10.47
C LEU A 148 16.14 -5.96 9.33
N VAL A 149 15.02 -5.49 8.82
CA VAL A 149 14.97 -4.54 7.71
C VAL A 149 14.24 -3.25 8.08
N ALA A 150 14.80 -2.12 7.68
CA ALA A 150 14.18 -0.81 7.82
C ALA A 150 13.02 -0.66 6.83
N ASP A 151 11.76 -0.51 7.30
CA ASP A 151 10.59 -0.34 6.43
C ASP A 151 9.50 0.57 7.00
N VAL A 152 9.21 0.49 8.30
CA VAL A 152 8.12 1.25 8.95
C VAL A 152 8.50 2.72 9.08
N ILE A 153 7.65 3.64 8.64
CA ILE A 153 7.80 5.07 8.92
C ILE A 153 6.90 5.42 10.09
N ASP A 154 7.51 5.51 11.26
CA ASP A 154 6.84 5.76 12.54
C ASP A 154 6.88 7.24 12.91
N HIS A 155 5.79 7.94 12.63
CA HIS A 155 5.59 9.35 12.96
C HIS A 155 4.87 9.56 14.31
N ILE A 156 4.52 8.48 15.01
CA ILE A 156 3.77 8.51 16.27
C ILE A 156 4.73 8.57 17.46
N THR A 157 5.80 7.77 17.42
CA THR A 157 6.79 7.72 18.48
C THR A 157 7.55 9.06 18.55
N PRO A 158 7.44 9.84 19.63
CA PRO A 158 8.01 11.19 19.71
C PRO A 158 9.53 11.17 19.92
N THR A 159 10.02 10.19 20.69
CA THR A 159 11.44 10.02 21.03
C THR A 159 11.82 8.55 20.95
N LEU A 160 13.09 8.29 20.68
CA LEU A 160 13.61 6.93 20.60
C LEU A 160 14.94 6.82 21.34
N THR A 161 15.11 5.77 22.16
CA THR A 161 16.41 5.40 22.70
C THR A 161 17.15 4.55 21.69
N LEU A 162 18.32 5.00 21.28
CA LEU A 162 19.19 4.32 20.34
C LEU A 162 20.32 3.63 21.10
N PRO A 163 20.43 2.30 21.04
CA PRO A 163 21.53 1.57 21.68
C PRO A 163 22.90 1.97 21.15
N ALA A 164 23.94 1.70 21.91
CA ALA A 164 25.32 1.81 21.41
C ALA A 164 25.53 0.88 20.20
N ASN A 165 26.41 1.27 19.28
CA ASN A 165 26.72 0.56 18.05
C ASN A 165 25.47 0.27 17.22
N SER A 166 24.68 1.30 16.97
CA SER A 166 23.48 1.18 16.16
C SER A 166 23.23 2.37 15.24
N THR A 167 22.46 2.11 14.19
CA THR A 167 22.08 3.06 13.16
C THR A 167 20.57 3.24 13.17
N GLN A 168 20.09 4.47 12.98
CA GLN A 168 18.70 4.84 12.93
C GLN A 168 18.42 5.80 11.77
N GLY A 169 17.51 5.44 10.89
CA GLY A 169 16.98 6.33 9.86
C GLY A 169 15.91 7.27 10.41
N GLY A 170 15.89 8.49 9.92
CA GLY A 170 14.79 9.44 10.10
C GLY A 170 14.20 9.80 8.76
N TRP A 171 12.88 9.82 8.65
CA TRP A 171 12.14 10.14 7.43
C TRP A 171 11.48 11.51 7.53
N ILE A 172 11.68 12.34 6.53
CA ILE A 172 11.11 13.68 6.44
C ILE A 172 10.19 13.71 5.21
N SER A 173 8.90 13.94 5.41
CA SER A 173 7.93 14.14 4.34
C SER A 173 7.48 15.59 4.30
N VAL A 174 7.58 16.24 3.15
CA VAL A 174 7.14 17.62 2.94
C VAL A 174 5.97 17.62 1.95
N ASN A 175 4.79 18.04 2.41
CA ASN A 175 3.64 18.29 1.56
C ASN A 175 3.70 19.75 1.09
N ILE A 176 3.81 19.98 -0.21
CA ILE A 176 3.87 21.32 -0.77
C ILE A 176 2.45 21.78 -1.10
N PRO A 177 1.88 22.78 -0.39
CA PRO A 177 0.53 23.26 -0.73
C PRO A 177 0.44 23.77 -2.17
N GLN A 178 -0.71 23.56 -2.83
CA GLN A 178 -0.93 24.01 -4.21
C GLN A 178 -0.76 25.52 -4.39
N GLY A 179 -1.08 26.31 -3.34
CA GLY A 179 -0.91 27.77 -3.34
C GLY A 179 0.51 28.27 -3.07
N THR A 180 1.49 27.36 -2.91
CA THR A 180 2.89 27.75 -2.63
C THR A 180 3.47 28.59 -3.77
N LYS A 181 4.15 29.69 -3.46
CA LYS A 181 4.89 30.48 -4.47
C LYS A 181 6.09 29.67 -4.97
N ALA A 182 6.35 29.71 -6.28
CA ALA A 182 7.58 29.15 -6.83
C ALA A 182 8.80 29.88 -6.29
N GLY A 183 9.86 29.15 -5.97
CA GLY A 183 11.06 29.74 -5.36
C GLY A 183 11.98 28.72 -4.71
N LYS A 184 13.07 29.24 -4.13
CA LYS A 184 14.02 28.45 -3.34
C LYS A 184 13.72 28.63 -1.86
N TYR A 185 13.29 27.57 -1.22
CA TYR A 185 12.99 27.53 0.21
C TYR A 185 14.13 26.86 0.97
N THR A 186 14.38 27.31 2.18
CA THR A 186 15.39 26.72 3.06
C THR A 186 14.84 26.59 4.46
N GLY A 187 15.12 25.47 5.10
CA GLY A 187 14.85 25.22 6.52
C GLY A 187 15.90 24.29 7.11
N THR A 188 15.69 23.93 8.35
CA THR A 188 16.63 23.13 9.15
C THR A 188 15.91 21.95 9.77
N VAL A 189 16.57 20.80 9.77
CA VAL A 189 16.19 19.64 10.59
C VAL A 189 17.23 19.54 11.72
N THR A 190 16.76 19.74 12.95
CA THR A 190 17.58 19.66 14.16
C THR A 190 17.46 18.25 14.73
N VAL A 191 18.58 17.58 14.92
CA VAL A 191 18.70 16.27 15.58
C VAL A 191 19.13 16.49 17.01
N LYS A 192 18.34 16.04 17.99
CA LYS A 192 18.62 16.14 19.42
C LYS A 192 18.61 14.77 20.09
N ALA A 193 19.45 14.59 21.09
CA ALA A 193 19.41 13.47 22.03
C ALA A 193 20.06 13.90 23.35
N ASP A 194 19.75 13.22 24.44
CA ASP A 194 20.29 13.50 25.78
C ASP A 194 20.15 15.00 26.19
N GLY A 195 19.07 15.65 25.72
CA GLY A 195 18.80 17.07 25.99
C GLY A 195 19.66 18.08 25.20
N ILE A 196 20.56 17.63 24.32
CA ILE A 196 21.45 18.49 23.54
C ILE A 196 21.19 18.39 22.02
N THR A 197 21.55 19.43 21.29
CA THR A 197 21.58 19.40 19.82
C THR A 197 22.83 18.70 19.34
N LEU A 198 22.65 17.56 18.67
CA LEU A 198 23.75 16.80 18.09
C LEU A 198 24.17 17.35 16.72
N SER A 199 23.21 17.79 15.92
CA SER A 199 23.47 18.34 14.58
C SER A 199 22.27 19.12 14.05
N GLU A 200 22.56 20.06 13.14
CA GLU A 200 21.60 20.73 12.29
C GLU A 200 21.88 20.35 10.83
N LEU A 201 20.83 19.92 10.13
CA LEU A 201 20.87 19.53 8.73
C LEU A 201 20.05 20.53 7.91
N LYS A 202 20.65 21.08 6.87
CA LYS A 202 20.00 22.04 5.99
C LYS A 202 19.13 21.34 4.96
N LEU A 203 17.88 21.76 4.81
CA LEU A 203 16.96 21.31 3.77
C LEU A 203 16.68 22.46 2.80
N ASN A 204 17.11 22.31 1.56
CA ASN A 204 16.84 23.24 0.47
C ASN A 204 15.81 22.63 -0.46
N LEU A 205 14.78 23.38 -0.80
CA LEU A 205 13.70 22.97 -1.67
C LEU A 205 13.50 23.98 -2.80
N GLN A 206 13.64 23.54 -4.05
CA GLN A 206 13.25 24.30 -5.22
C GLN A 206 11.81 23.96 -5.58
N VAL A 207 10.87 24.87 -5.33
CA VAL A 207 9.49 24.76 -5.80
C VAL A 207 9.39 25.35 -7.22
N LYS A 208 8.99 24.50 -8.17
CA LYS A 208 8.77 24.89 -9.58
C LYS A 208 7.43 25.62 -9.74
N ASN A 209 7.31 26.43 -10.79
CA ASN A 209 6.04 27.08 -11.13
C ASN A 209 5.12 26.15 -11.94
N ARG A 210 4.87 24.96 -11.40
CA ARG A 210 3.96 23.95 -11.92
C ARG A 210 3.16 23.37 -10.75
N THR A 211 1.95 22.92 -11.03
CA THR A 211 1.06 22.37 -10.00
C THR A 211 0.69 20.94 -10.35
N LEU A 212 0.87 20.05 -9.39
CA LEU A 212 0.33 18.70 -9.44
C LEU A 212 -1.12 18.76 -8.93
N PRO A 213 -2.10 18.15 -9.62
CA PRO A 213 -3.47 18.07 -9.11
C PRO A 213 -3.53 17.27 -7.79
N PRO A 214 -4.61 17.39 -7.02
CA PRO A 214 -4.78 16.58 -5.81
C PRO A 214 -4.85 15.08 -6.15
N PRO A 215 -4.48 14.18 -5.22
CA PRO A 215 -4.43 12.72 -5.46
C PRO A 215 -5.71 12.11 -6.02
N SER A 216 -6.89 12.64 -5.63
CA SER A 216 -8.18 12.20 -6.14
C SER A 216 -8.35 12.43 -7.65
N GLU A 217 -7.64 13.41 -8.22
CA GLU A 217 -7.69 13.81 -9.65
C GLU A 217 -6.55 13.22 -10.48
N TRP A 218 -5.60 12.51 -9.88
CA TRP A 218 -4.53 11.85 -10.65
C TRP A 218 -5.14 10.85 -11.64
N ALA A 219 -4.54 10.76 -12.82
CA ALA A 219 -4.96 9.82 -13.85
C ALA A 219 -4.54 8.38 -13.52
N PHE A 220 -3.43 8.22 -12.77
CA PHE A 220 -2.93 6.91 -12.39
C PHE A 220 -3.99 6.09 -11.65
N HIS A 221 -4.32 4.92 -12.18
CA HIS A 221 -5.27 3.98 -11.60
C HIS A 221 -4.56 3.09 -10.57
N LEU A 222 -4.52 3.54 -9.31
CA LEU A 222 -3.97 2.77 -8.21
C LEU A 222 -5.04 1.90 -7.58
N ASP A 223 -4.85 0.57 -7.62
CA ASP A 223 -5.67 -0.41 -6.91
C ASP A 223 -4.82 -1.16 -5.88
N LEU A 224 -5.02 -0.87 -4.60
CA LEU A 224 -4.44 -1.63 -3.49
C LEU A 224 -5.59 -2.20 -2.67
N TRP A 225 -5.75 -3.53 -2.64
CA TRP A 225 -6.89 -4.17 -1.99
C TRP A 225 -6.87 -3.97 -0.49
N GLN A 226 -7.99 -3.46 0.04
CA GLN A 226 -8.15 -3.12 1.45
C GLN A 226 -8.75 -4.29 2.22
N ASN A 227 -8.18 -4.64 3.38
CA ASN A 227 -8.70 -5.65 4.28
C ASN A 227 -9.17 -5.03 5.62
N PRO A 228 -10.45 -4.69 5.76
CA PRO A 228 -10.98 -4.16 7.02
C PRO A 228 -10.92 -5.18 8.17
N TYR A 229 -11.00 -6.47 7.87
CA TYR A 229 -11.00 -7.53 8.89
C TYR A 229 -9.66 -7.65 9.62
N ALA A 230 -8.55 -7.38 8.94
CA ALA A 230 -7.24 -7.32 9.57
C ALA A 230 -7.16 -6.18 10.62
N VAL A 231 -7.81 -5.05 10.36
CA VAL A 231 -7.89 -3.92 11.31
C VAL A 231 -8.74 -4.31 12.52
N SER A 232 -9.91 -4.91 12.28
CA SER A 232 -10.80 -5.38 13.34
C SER A 232 -10.09 -6.36 14.28
N ARG A 233 -9.43 -7.38 13.72
CA ARG A 233 -8.67 -8.37 14.51
C ARG A 233 -7.51 -7.73 15.28
N TYR A 234 -6.70 -6.89 14.61
CA TYR A 234 -5.52 -6.30 15.24
C TYR A 234 -5.86 -5.42 16.44
N TYR A 235 -6.92 -4.62 16.33
CA TYR A 235 -7.37 -3.72 17.39
C TYR A 235 -8.42 -4.35 18.32
N ASN A 236 -8.82 -5.59 18.06
CA ASN A 236 -9.85 -6.29 18.81
C ASN A 236 -11.13 -5.45 18.95
N VAL A 237 -11.69 -5.04 17.83
CA VAL A 237 -12.93 -4.26 17.75
C VAL A 237 -13.94 -4.95 16.86
N GLU A 238 -15.22 -4.70 17.11
CA GLU A 238 -16.32 -5.24 16.30
C GLU A 238 -16.22 -4.72 14.87
N PRO A 239 -16.25 -5.61 13.85
CA PRO A 239 -16.20 -5.21 12.45
C PRO A 239 -17.29 -4.19 12.09
N PHE A 240 -16.91 -3.14 11.35
CA PHE A 240 -17.81 -2.07 10.87
C PHE A 240 -18.57 -1.30 11.95
N SER A 241 -18.15 -1.42 13.23
CA SER A 241 -18.57 -0.53 14.30
C SER A 241 -18.02 0.88 14.10
N LYS A 242 -18.59 1.87 14.80
CA LYS A 242 -18.06 3.25 14.78
C LYS A 242 -16.58 3.27 15.14
N LYS A 243 -16.16 2.55 16.19
CA LYS A 243 -14.74 2.48 16.62
C LYS A 243 -13.84 1.88 15.54
N HIS A 244 -14.34 0.88 14.81
CA HIS A 244 -13.60 0.29 13.70
C HIS A 244 -13.39 1.30 12.57
N PHE A 245 -14.41 2.03 12.16
CA PHE A 245 -14.29 3.10 11.16
C PHE A 245 -13.36 4.24 11.61
N ASP A 246 -13.42 4.63 12.89
CA ASP A 246 -12.51 5.64 13.44
C ASP A 246 -11.04 5.20 13.34
N LEU A 247 -10.74 3.91 13.59
CA LEU A 247 -9.40 3.32 13.46
C LEU A 247 -8.96 3.16 11.99
N MET A 248 -9.89 2.81 11.10
CA MET A 248 -9.61 2.67 9.67
C MET A 248 -9.38 4.01 8.97
N ARG A 249 -10.02 5.08 9.41
CA ARG A 249 -9.97 6.38 8.72
C ARG A 249 -8.54 6.88 8.42
N PRO A 250 -7.62 6.97 9.36
CA PRO A 250 -6.26 7.39 9.06
C PRO A 250 -5.47 6.37 8.21
N LEU A 251 -5.79 5.07 8.29
CA LEU A 251 -5.18 4.03 7.46
C LEU A 251 -5.61 4.17 5.99
N MET A 252 -6.92 4.24 5.74
CA MET A 252 -7.46 4.39 4.38
C MET A 252 -7.14 5.76 3.78
N LYS A 253 -6.90 6.77 4.64
CA LYS A 253 -6.41 8.09 4.20
C LYS A 253 -5.01 7.99 3.57
N LEU A 254 -4.12 7.13 4.06
CA LEU A 254 -2.82 6.88 3.41
C LEU A 254 -3.00 6.39 1.97
N TYR A 255 -3.95 5.49 1.74
CA TYR A 255 -4.27 4.99 0.41
C TYR A 255 -4.88 6.08 -0.49
N ALA A 256 -5.84 6.84 0.03
CA ALA A 256 -6.44 7.96 -0.70
C ALA A 256 -5.39 9.02 -1.09
N ASP A 257 -4.46 9.35 -0.17
CA ASP A 257 -3.38 10.32 -0.40
C ASP A 257 -2.29 9.79 -1.36
N ALA A 258 -2.17 8.48 -1.52
CA ALA A 258 -1.35 7.86 -2.54
C ALA A 258 -2.03 7.83 -3.93
N GLY A 259 -3.25 8.33 -4.05
CA GLY A 259 -4.02 8.36 -5.30
C GLY A 259 -4.89 7.13 -5.55
N GLY A 260 -5.27 6.40 -4.49
CA GLY A 260 -6.16 5.23 -4.57
C GLY A 260 -7.46 5.51 -5.34
N LYS A 261 -7.86 4.57 -6.20
CA LYS A 261 -9.03 4.73 -7.08
C LYS A 261 -10.12 3.70 -6.84
N VAL A 262 -9.76 2.54 -6.28
CA VAL A 262 -10.62 1.36 -6.22
C VAL A 262 -10.99 1.02 -4.78
N ILE A 263 -12.27 0.78 -4.54
CA ILE A 263 -12.79 0.25 -3.29
C ILE A 263 -12.91 -1.26 -3.43
N THR A 264 -12.17 -2.02 -2.63
CA THR A 264 -12.29 -3.48 -2.57
C THR A 264 -13.45 -3.86 -1.68
N ALA A 265 -14.44 -4.56 -2.22
CA ALA A 265 -15.60 -5.05 -1.48
C ALA A 265 -15.77 -6.56 -1.65
N SER A 266 -15.88 -7.31 -0.57
CA SER A 266 -16.20 -8.74 -0.62
C SER A 266 -17.71 -8.94 -0.58
N ILE A 267 -18.27 -9.46 -1.68
CA ILE A 267 -19.71 -9.76 -1.78
C ILE A 267 -20.02 -11.23 -1.47
N MET A 268 -18.97 -12.02 -1.23
CA MET A 268 -19.04 -13.43 -0.87
C MET A 268 -18.03 -13.76 0.24
N HIS A 269 -18.35 -14.72 1.10
CA HIS A 269 -17.48 -15.24 2.14
C HIS A 269 -16.23 -15.88 1.54
N LYS A 270 -15.05 -15.47 2.04
CA LYS A 270 -13.71 -15.99 1.69
C LYS A 270 -13.43 -16.04 0.19
N PRO A 271 -13.51 -14.94 -0.56
CA PRO A 271 -13.23 -14.94 -1.99
C PRO A 271 -11.84 -15.48 -2.32
N TRP A 272 -10.86 -15.30 -1.43
CA TRP A 272 -9.47 -15.77 -1.58
C TRP A 272 -9.12 -16.97 -0.69
N ASN A 273 -10.11 -17.70 -0.17
CA ASN A 273 -9.96 -18.97 0.56
C ASN A 273 -8.85 -18.99 1.64
N GLY A 274 -8.66 -17.89 2.37
CA GLY A 274 -7.67 -17.83 3.46
C GLY A 274 -6.22 -17.64 3.01
N GLN A 275 -5.98 -17.03 1.85
CA GLN A 275 -4.65 -16.60 1.42
C GLN A 275 -4.05 -15.49 2.31
N THR A 276 -4.88 -14.79 3.08
CA THR A 276 -4.47 -13.80 4.06
C THR A 276 -4.62 -14.33 5.49
N TYR A 277 -3.94 -13.71 6.44
CA TYR A 277 -4.05 -14.11 7.86
C TYR A 277 -5.50 -13.96 8.35
N ASP A 278 -6.15 -12.86 8.01
CA ASP A 278 -7.56 -12.61 8.28
C ASP A 278 -8.37 -12.85 7.01
N ALA A 279 -9.33 -13.77 7.07
CA ALA A 279 -10.21 -14.03 5.95
C ALA A 279 -11.16 -12.85 5.71
N PHE A 280 -11.53 -12.65 4.45
CA PHE A 280 -12.57 -11.68 4.10
C PHE A 280 -13.95 -12.31 4.30
N GLU A 281 -14.76 -11.68 5.12
CA GLU A 281 -16.18 -12.02 5.24
C GLU A 281 -17.00 -11.27 4.18
N SER A 282 -18.21 -11.77 3.89
CA SER A 282 -19.11 -11.06 2.99
C SER A 282 -19.60 -9.77 3.62
N MET A 283 -19.55 -8.66 2.86
CA MET A 283 -20.18 -7.38 3.23
C MET A 283 -21.67 -7.35 2.88
N VAL A 284 -22.17 -8.38 2.22
CA VAL A 284 -23.59 -8.58 1.90
C VAL A 284 -24.11 -9.76 2.72
N THR A 285 -25.23 -9.59 3.42
CA THR A 285 -25.91 -10.69 4.08
C THR A 285 -26.73 -11.47 3.06
N TRP A 286 -26.46 -12.77 2.93
CA TRP A 286 -27.19 -13.69 2.08
C TRP A 286 -28.16 -14.51 2.94
N LEU A 287 -29.46 -14.23 2.83
CA LEU A 287 -30.50 -14.90 3.60
C LEU A 287 -31.48 -15.63 2.68
N LYS A 288 -31.58 -16.94 2.80
CA LYS A 288 -32.66 -17.72 2.20
C LYS A 288 -33.79 -17.84 3.21
N LYS A 289 -34.96 -17.24 2.92
CA LYS A 289 -36.14 -17.26 3.79
C LYS A 289 -36.75 -18.66 3.87
N ALA A 290 -37.60 -18.87 4.88
CA ALA A 290 -38.30 -20.15 5.08
C ALA A 290 -39.24 -20.52 3.92
N ASP A 291 -39.74 -19.54 3.17
CA ASP A 291 -40.55 -19.75 1.96
C ASP A 291 -39.72 -20.02 0.68
N GLY A 292 -38.38 -20.07 0.82
CA GLY A 292 -37.44 -20.33 -0.26
C GLY A 292 -36.99 -19.09 -1.04
N THR A 293 -37.58 -17.92 -0.79
CA THR A 293 -37.15 -16.66 -1.43
C THR A 293 -35.86 -16.12 -0.80
N TRP A 294 -35.17 -15.23 -1.53
CA TRP A 294 -33.94 -14.62 -1.06
C TRP A 294 -34.17 -13.22 -0.51
N TYR A 295 -33.34 -12.85 0.46
CA TYR A 295 -33.18 -11.49 0.97
C TYR A 295 -31.70 -11.15 1.07
N PHE A 296 -31.33 -9.98 0.59
CA PHE A 296 -29.96 -9.47 0.64
C PHE A 296 -29.94 -8.18 1.45
N ASP A 297 -29.03 -8.09 2.43
CA ASP A 297 -28.84 -6.87 3.21
C ASP A 297 -27.47 -6.28 2.85
N TYR A 298 -27.48 -5.07 2.34
CA TYR A 298 -26.31 -4.31 1.88
C TYR A 298 -25.80 -3.31 2.92
N THR A 299 -26.31 -3.32 4.16
CA THR A 299 -25.97 -2.31 5.18
C THR A 299 -24.46 -2.17 5.42
N VAL A 300 -23.73 -3.28 5.50
CA VAL A 300 -22.28 -3.24 5.70
C VAL A 300 -21.55 -2.78 4.43
N PHE A 301 -21.98 -3.29 3.28
CA PHE A 301 -21.46 -2.87 1.98
C PHE A 301 -21.61 -1.36 1.77
N ASP A 302 -22.80 -0.81 2.01
CA ASP A 302 -23.09 0.61 1.87
C ASP A 302 -22.20 1.46 2.79
N LYS A 303 -22.13 1.12 4.08
CA LYS A 303 -21.28 1.83 5.05
C LYS A 303 -19.81 1.84 4.64
N TRP A 304 -19.32 0.71 4.13
CA TRP A 304 -17.93 0.60 3.66
C TRP A 304 -17.68 1.48 2.44
N VAL A 305 -18.54 1.40 1.44
CA VAL A 305 -18.42 2.21 0.21
C VAL A 305 -18.52 3.70 0.52
N GLU A 306 -19.52 4.13 1.29
CA GLU A 306 -19.71 5.53 1.70
C GLU A 306 -18.49 6.05 2.48
N PHE A 307 -17.95 5.24 3.39
CA PHE A 307 -16.74 5.56 4.15
C PHE A 307 -15.51 5.80 3.25
N MET A 308 -15.29 4.94 2.26
CA MET A 308 -14.16 5.08 1.33
C MET A 308 -14.36 6.27 0.39
N MET A 309 -15.60 6.50 -0.07
CA MET A 309 -15.94 7.67 -0.89
C MET A 309 -15.74 9.00 -0.15
N ASP A 310 -16.06 9.05 1.14
CA ASP A 310 -15.81 10.21 2.01
C ASP A 310 -14.32 10.56 2.12
N LEU A 311 -13.44 9.57 2.01
CA LEU A 311 -11.99 9.76 1.96
C LEU A 311 -11.45 10.17 0.58
N GLY A 312 -12.31 10.20 -0.45
CA GLY A 312 -11.95 10.56 -1.82
C GLY A 312 -11.70 9.38 -2.76
N VAL A 313 -11.81 8.14 -2.31
CA VAL A 313 -11.72 6.92 -3.15
C VAL A 313 -13.11 6.61 -3.69
N LYS A 314 -13.40 7.02 -4.92
CA LYS A 314 -14.76 6.97 -5.46
C LYS A 314 -14.88 6.66 -6.96
N LYS A 315 -13.78 6.20 -7.58
CA LYS A 315 -13.79 5.98 -9.04
C LYS A 315 -14.32 4.60 -9.42
N GLN A 316 -14.07 3.60 -8.58
CA GLN A 316 -14.48 2.22 -8.84
C GLN A 316 -14.76 1.47 -7.54
N ILE A 317 -15.76 0.57 -7.58
CA ILE A 317 -16.05 -0.41 -6.56
C ILE A 317 -15.82 -1.79 -7.18
N SER A 318 -14.84 -2.55 -6.71
CA SER A 318 -14.55 -3.90 -7.19
C SER A 318 -15.12 -4.94 -6.22
N CYS A 319 -16.13 -5.70 -6.69
CA CYS A 319 -16.90 -6.64 -5.88
C CYS A 319 -16.41 -8.07 -6.09
N TYR A 320 -15.69 -8.61 -5.13
CA TYR A 320 -15.13 -9.98 -5.12
C TYR A 320 -16.02 -10.95 -4.37
N SER A 321 -16.28 -12.18 -4.81
CA SER A 321 -16.09 -12.71 -6.14
C SER A 321 -17.16 -13.74 -6.44
N MET A 322 -17.64 -13.76 -7.68
CA MET A 322 -18.50 -14.84 -8.18
C MET A 322 -17.72 -16.14 -8.41
N VAL A 323 -16.39 -16.06 -8.56
CA VAL A 323 -15.51 -17.20 -8.79
C VAL A 323 -14.42 -17.23 -7.71
N PRO A 324 -14.80 -17.45 -6.42
CA PRO A 324 -13.84 -17.55 -5.33
C PRO A 324 -12.85 -18.71 -5.54
N TRP A 325 -11.71 -18.68 -4.84
CA TRP A 325 -10.71 -19.76 -4.94
C TRP A 325 -11.25 -21.13 -4.53
N ARG A 326 -12.24 -21.15 -3.66
CA ARG A 326 -13.06 -22.32 -3.40
C ARG A 326 -14.49 -22.02 -3.84
N LEU A 327 -15.02 -22.77 -4.81
CA LEU A 327 -16.37 -22.61 -5.35
C LEU A 327 -17.42 -23.12 -4.35
N SER A 328 -17.54 -22.41 -3.21
CA SER A 328 -18.41 -22.76 -2.09
C SER A 328 -19.01 -21.44 -1.55
N PHE A 329 -20.33 -21.30 -1.65
CA PHE A 329 -21.05 -20.05 -1.44
C PHE A 329 -21.86 -20.12 -0.15
N GLN A 330 -21.47 -19.31 0.83
CA GLN A 330 -22.12 -19.26 2.13
C GLN A 330 -23.39 -18.43 2.09
N TYR A 331 -24.44 -18.93 2.73
CA TYR A 331 -25.67 -18.20 3.02
C TYR A 331 -26.30 -18.66 4.34
N PHE A 332 -27.12 -17.81 4.94
CA PHE A 332 -27.91 -18.19 6.10
C PHE A 332 -29.27 -18.73 5.64
N ASP A 333 -29.63 -19.94 6.05
CA ASP A 333 -30.91 -20.59 5.75
C ASP A 333 -31.85 -20.44 6.94
N GLN A 334 -32.88 -19.63 6.80
CA GLN A 334 -33.85 -19.34 7.84
C GLN A 334 -34.63 -20.60 8.27
N ALA A 335 -34.93 -21.48 7.32
CA ALA A 335 -35.72 -22.69 7.62
C ALA A 335 -34.97 -23.65 8.59
N SER A 336 -33.66 -23.75 8.44
CA SER A 336 -32.81 -24.56 9.33
C SER A 336 -32.14 -23.75 10.44
N ASN A 337 -32.28 -22.42 10.44
CA ASN A 337 -31.63 -21.48 11.36
C ASN A 337 -30.13 -21.69 11.45
N SER A 338 -29.47 -21.86 10.31
CA SER A 338 -28.03 -22.16 10.25
C SER A 338 -27.38 -21.68 8.96
N PHE A 339 -26.07 -21.45 9.01
CA PHE A 339 -25.30 -21.23 7.79
C PHE A 339 -25.20 -22.50 6.97
N LYS A 340 -25.39 -22.36 5.67
CA LYS A 340 -25.20 -23.41 4.66
C LYS A 340 -24.23 -22.96 3.58
N PHE A 341 -23.75 -23.91 2.83
CA PHE A 341 -22.87 -23.70 1.69
C PHE A 341 -23.46 -24.38 0.47
N LEU A 342 -23.49 -23.66 -0.64
CA LEU A 342 -23.73 -24.21 -1.95
C LEU A 342 -22.38 -24.45 -2.63
N ASP A 343 -22.04 -25.71 -2.87
CA ASP A 343 -20.90 -26.08 -3.72
C ASP A 343 -21.41 -26.23 -5.15
N ALA A 344 -21.03 -25.29 -6.03
CA ALA A 344 -21.47 -25.27 -7.44
C ALA A 344 -20.40 -24.60 -8.31
N LYS A 345 -20.29 -25.02 -9.57
CA LYS A 345 -19.33 -24.48 -10.53
C LYS A 345 -20.01 -23.57 -11.55
N PRO A 346 -19.31 -22.56 -12.08
CA PRO A 346 -19.78 -21.81 -13.24
C PRO A 346 -20.20 -22.77 -14.38
N GLY A 347 -21.39 -22.49 -14.98
CA GLY A 347 -22.02 -23.37 -15.97
C GLY A 347 -23.01 -24.37 -15.42
N GLU A 348 -23.08 -24.59 -14.09
CA GLU A 348 -24.12 -25.41 -13.46
C GLU A 348 -25.38 -24.59 -13.19
N VAL A 349 -26.55 -25.22 -13.31
CA VAL A 349 -27.85 -24.56 -13.06
C VAL A 349 -27.93 -23.98 -11.65
N ALA A 350 -27.45 -24.73 -10.64
CA ALA A 350 -27.45 -24.27 -9.26
C ALA A 350 -26.59 -23.00 -9.04
N TYR A 351 -25.45 -22.89 -9.73
CA TYR A 351 -24.61 -21.69 -9.73
C TYR A 351 -25.34 -20.50 -10.36
N GLU A 352 -25.95 -20.72 -11.54
CA GLU A 352 -26.67 -19.66 -12.23
C GLU A 352 -27.85 -19.16 -11.41
N GLU A 353 -28.70 -20.05 -10.88
CA GLU A 353 -29.86 -19.68 -10.05
C GLU A 353 -29.44 -18.92 -8.80
N PHE A 354 -28.41 -19.35 -8.12
CA PHE A 354 -27.90 -18.69 -6.92
C PHE A 354 -27.46 -17.25 -7.20
N TRP A 355 -26.62 -17.05 -8.21
CA TRP A 355 -26.08 -15.74 -8.55
C TRP A 355 -27.08 -14.82 -9.25
N MET A 356 -28.00 -15.36 -10.04
CA MET A 356 -29.04 -14.58 -10.69
C MET A 356 -29.91 -13.82 -9.68
N ASN A 357 -30.34 -14.50 -8.60
CA ASN A 357 -31.14 -13.86 -7.55
C ASN A 357 -30.39 -12.64 -6.95
N MET A 358 -29.11 -12.82 -6.61
CA MET A 358 -28.29 -11.76 -6.03
C MET A 358 -28.03 -10.63 -7.02
N LEU A 359 -27.56 -10.93 -8.24
CA LEU A 359 -27.15 -9.92 -9.20
C LEU A 359 -28.31 -9.03 -9.64
N GLN A 360 -29.52 -9.60 -9.82
CA GLN A 360 -30.71 -8.82 -10.17
C GLN A 360 -31.14 -7.88 -9.04
N ASP A 361 -31.04 -8.31 -7.80
CA ASP A 361 -31.33 -7.48 -6.62
C ASP A 361 -30.24 -6.43 -6.45
N PHE A 362 -28.98 -6.82 -6.56
CA PHE A 362 -27.81 -5.93 -6.44
C PHE A 362 -27.79 -4.84 -7.52
N SER A 363 -28.16 -5.16 -8.77
CA SER A 363 -28.28 -4.18 -9.84
C SER A 363 -29.29 -3.08 -9.47
N LYS A 364 -30.45 -3.47 -8.93
CA LYS A 364 -31.49 -2.51 -8.46
C LYS A 364 -30.95 -1.65 -7.33
N HIS A 365 -30.30 -2.27 -6.33
CA HIS A 365 -29.71 -1.57 -5.20
C HIS A 365 -28.65 -0.56 -5.66
N LEU A 366 -27.69 -0.97 -6.50
CA LEU A 366 -26.64 -0.10 -7.02
C LEU A 366 -27.20 1.06 -7.86
N LYS A 367 -28.22 0.82 -8.66
CA LYS A 367 -28.89 1.87 -9.44
C LYS A 367 -29.60 2.87 -8.52
N ALA A 368 -30.26 2.39 -7.46
CA ALA A 368 -30.89 3.26 -6.45
C ALA A 368 -29.88 4.12 -5.68
N LYS A 369 -28.67 3.59 -5.43
CA LYS A 369 -27.56 4.33 -4.80
C LYS A 369 -26.79 5.23 -5.77
N GLY A 370 -27.00 5.11 -7.08
CA GLY A 370 -26.21 5.82 -8.10
C GLY A 370 -24.78 5.29 -8.26
N TRP A 371 -24.54 4.04 -7.87
CA TRP A 371 -23.20 3.42 -7.91
C TRP A 371 -23.03 2.38 -9.01
N PHE A 372 -24.09 2.08 -9.77
CA PHE A 372 -24.05 1.02 -10.78
C PHE A 372 -22.92 1.21 -11.80
N ASP A 373 -22.77 2.44 -12.31
CA ASP A 373 -21.78 2.74 -13.37
C ASP A 373 -20.32 2.71 -12.91
N ILE A 374 -20.07 2.67 -11.60
CA ILE A 374 -18.73 2.58 -11.01
C ILE A 374 -18.48 1.23 -10.33
N THR A 375 -19.47 0.34 -10.30
CA THR A 375 -19.34 -0.99 -9.70
C THR A 375 -18.97 -2.02 -10.73
N HIS A 376 -17.93 -2.79 -10.43
CA HIS A 376 -17.45 -3.90 -11.24
C HIS A 376 -17.64 -5.21 -10.48
N ILE A 377 -18.18 -6.22 -11.16
CA ILE A 377 -18.08 -7.60 -10.68
C ILE A 377 -16.65 -8.06 -10.96
N ALA A 378 -15.90 -8.29 -9.89
CA ALA A 378 -14.46 -8.52 -9.95
C ALA A 378 -14.13 -10.01 -9.91
N MET A 379 -13.19 -10.41 -10.75
CA MET A 379 -12.62 -11.75 -10.80
C MET A 379 -11.12 -11.70 -10.55
N ASP A 380 -10.58 -12.80 -10.10
CA ASP A 380 -9.15 -13.04 -9.86
C ASP A 380 -8.65 -14.12 -10.84
N GLU A 381 -7.41 -14.58 -10.72
CA GLU A 381 -6.75 -15.60 -11.54
C GLU A 381 -7.54 -16.92 -11.57
N ARG A 382 -8.54 -17.03 -12.44
CA ARG A 382 -9.42 -18.18 -12.54
C ARG A 382 -9.32 -18.85 -13.92
N PRO A 383 -9.71 -20.14 -14.03
CA PRO A 383 -9.73 -20.82 -15.31
C PRO A 383 -10.64 -20.09 -16.32
N MET A 384 -10.17 -19.96 -17.56
CA MET A 384 -10.86 -19.25 -18.63
C MET A 384 -12.32 -19.70 -18.79
N LYS A 385 -12.57 -21.02 -18.73
CA LYS A 385 -13.93 -21.58 -18.84
C LYS A 385 -14.84 -21.06 -17.73
N ASP A 386 -14.35 -21.03 -16.48
CA ASP A 386 -15.16 -20.55 -15.34
C ASP A 386 -15.47 -19.07 -15.48
N MET A 387 -14.50 -18.26 -15.95
CA MET A 387 -14.72 -16.84 -16.23
C MET A 387 -15.76 -16.62 -17.33
N GLN A 388 -15.70 -17.36 -18.43
CA GLN A 388 -16.66 -17.25 -19.54
C GLN A 388 -18.07 -17.64 -19.11
N GLU A 389 -18.24 -18.73 -18.36
CA GLU A 389 -19.55 -19.13 -17.84
C GLU A 389 -20.10 -18.10 -16.84
N THR A 390 -19.23 -17.51 -16.00
CA THR A 390 -19.60 -16.43 -15.09
C THR A 390 -20.05 -15.18 -15.84
N LEU A 391 -19.35 -14.79 -16.90
CA LEU A 391 -19.74 -13.66 -17.76
C LEU A 391 -21.14 -13.82 -18.35
N LYS A 392 -21.52 -15.05 -18.76
CA LYS A 392 -22.88 -15.32 -19.25
C LYS A 392 -23.93 -15.02 -18.18
N VAL A 393 -23.70 -15.44 -16.94
CA VAL A 393 -24.61 -15.16 -15.82
C VAL A 393 -24.69 -13.66 -15.53
N ILE A 394 -23.56 -12.95 -15.50
CA ILE A 394 -23.52 -11.51 -15.31
C ILE A 394 -24.34 -10.79 -16.39
N ARG A 395 -24.11 -11.11 -17.66
CA ARG A 395 -24.81 -10.49 -18.80
C ARG A 395 -26.31 -10.82 -18.84
N LYS A 396 -26.69 -12.01 -18.37
CA LYS A 396 -28.09 -12.42 -18.23
C LYS A 396 -28.80 -11.68 -17.10
N ALA A 397 -28.11 -11.41 -16.01
CA ALA A 397 -28.66 -10.66 -14.86
C ALA A 397 -28.87 -9.17 -15.21
N ASP A 398 -27.84 -8.54 -15.74
CA ASP A 398 -27.87 -7.18 -16.27
C ASP A 398 -26.72 -7.02 -17.28
N LYS A 399 -27.07 -6.74 -18.54
CA LYS A 399 -26.08 -6.63 -19.63
C LYS A 399 -25.06 -5.50 -19.44
N ASP A 400 -25.41 -4.49 -18.66
CA ASP A 400 -24.64 -3.27 -18.48
C ASP A 400 -23.70 -3.33 -17.24
N PHE A 401 -23.68 -4.44 -16.49
CA PHE A 401 -22.70 -4.63 -15.44
C PHE A 401 -21.28 -4.53 -15.98
N LYS A 402 -20.44 -3.76 -15.31
CA LYS A 402 -19.01 -3.72 -15.58
C LYS A 402 -18.32 -4.91 -14.91
N VAL A 403 -17.23 -5.35 -15.53
CA VAL A 403 -16.44 -6.49 -15.05
C VAL A 403 -14.97 -6.09 -14.98
N SER A 404 -14.29 -6.51 -13.92
CA SER A 404 -12.84 -6.39 -13.78
C SER A 404 -12.18 -7.75 -13.58
N LEU A 405 -10.93 -7.87 -14.03
CA LEU A 405 -10.09 -9.04 -13.84
C LEU A 405 -8.68 -8.62 -13.46
N ALA A 406 -8.15 -9.27 -12.41
CA ALA A 406 -6.71 -9.30 -12.13
C ALA A 406 -6.22 -10.72 -12.36
N GLY A 407 -5.48 -10.97 -13.46
CA GLY A 407 -5.07 -12.33 -13.82
C GLY A 407 -4.35 -12.41 -15.16
N THR A 408 -4.26 -13.61 -15.69
CA THR A 408 -3.58 -13.91 -16.95
C THR A 408 -4.24 -13.19 -18.14
N TYR A 409 -3.44 -12.79 -19.11
CA TYR A 409 -3.92 -12.20 -20.35
C TYR A 409 -4.66 -13.24 -21.21
N HIS A 410 -5.88 -12.89 -21.60
CA HIS A 410 -6.72 -13.65 -22.53
C HIS A 410 -7.33 -12.70 -23.56
N LYS A 411 -6.96 -12.87 -24.81
CA LYS A 411 -7.45 -12.02 -25.91
C LYS A 411 -8.98 -12.04 -26.02
N GLU A 412 -9.59 -13.18 -25.73
CA GLU A 412 -11.03 -13.42 -25.82
C GLU A 412 -11.83 -12.61 -24.79
N LEU A 413 -11.18 -12.08 -23.74
CA LEU A 413 -11.83 -11.29 -22.70
C LEU A 413 -11.69 -9.77 -22.88
N LEU A 414 -10.93 -9.30 -23.86
CA LEU A 414 -10.62 -7.88 -24.06
C LEU A 414 -11.87 -7.00 -24.15
N ASP A 415 -12.91 -7.50 -24.81
CA ASP A 415 -14.15 -6.74 -25.02
C ASP A 415 -15.09 -6.80 -23.81
N ASP A 416 -15.02 -7.84 -22.99
CA ASP A 416 -15.89 -8.03 -21.85
C ASP A 416 -15.42 -7.27 -20.60
N LEU A 417 -14.10 -7.04 -20.47
CA LEU A 417 -13.51 -6.47 -19.27
C LEU A 417 -13.39 -4.96 -19.35
N ASN A 418 -13.95 -4.25 -18.37
CA ASN A 418 -13.86 -2.81 -18.23
C ASN A 418 -12.56 -2.37 -17.55
N ASP A 419 -12.08 -3.13 -16.57
CA ASP A 419 -10.77 -2.99 -15.94
C ASP A 419 -10.03 -4.32 -16.08
N TYR A 420 -8.91 -4.31 -16.79
CA TYR A 420 -8.11 -5.50 -17.03
C TYR A 420 -6.69 -5.29 -16.55
N CYS A 421 -6.35 -6.01 -15.50
CA CYS A 421 -5.05 -6.04 -14.87
C CYS A 421 -4.35 -7.37 -15.16
N ILE A 422 -3.18 -7.32 -15.80
CA ILE A 422 -2.39 -8.52 -16.13
C ILE A 422 -1.07 -8.57 -15.36
N THR A 423 -0.40 -9.70 -15.34
CA THR A 423 0.93 -9.80 -14.71
C THR A 423 1.94 -8.95 -15.46
N ILE A 424 2.96 -8.46 -14.77
CA ILE A 424 4.02 -7.62 -15.36
C ILE A 424 4.75 -8.29 -16.53
N VAL A 425 4.82 -9.62 -16.54
CA VAL A 425 5.50 -10.39 -17.61
C VAL A 425 4.68 -10.54 -18.88
N GLU A 426 3.38 -10.24 -18.83
CA GLU A 426 2.49 -10.26 -19.97
C GLU A 426 2.32 -8.86 -20.56
N LYS A 427 1.88 -8.73 -21.80
CA LYS A 427 1.76 -7.43 -22.48
C LYS A 427 0.52 -7.33 -23.32
N PHE A 428 -0.16 -6.19 -23.21
CA PHE A 428 -1.10 -5.74 -24.23
C PHE A 428 -0.33 -5.18 -25.43
N THR A 429 -0.90 -5.32 -26.62
CA THR A 429 -0.36 -4.56 -27.76
C THR A 429 -0.70 -3.08 -27.64
N PRO A 430 0.09 -2.17 -28.25
CA PRO A 430 -0.23 -0.74 -28.27
C PRO A 430 -1.63 -0.44 -28.84
N GLU A 431 -2.08 -1.20 -29.82
CA GLU A 431 -3.39 -1.10 -30.45
C GLU A 431 -4.52 -1.46 -29.45
N GLU A 432 -4.34 -2.53 -28.69
CA GLU A 432 -5.32 -2.97 -27.67
C GLU A 432 -5.45 -1.90 -26.57
N ILE A 433 -4.33 -1.36 -26.08
CA ILE A 433 -4.34 -0.27 -25.07
C ILE A 433 -5.12 0.93 -25.62
N GLU A 434 -4.86 1.33 -26.87
CA GLU A 434 -5.52 2.49 -27.48
C GLU A 434 -7.03 2.26 -27.69
N VAL A 435 -7.43 1.10 -28.16
CA VAL A 435 -8.83 0.74 -28.35
C VAL A 435 -9.57 0.72 -27.00
N ARG A 436 -8.96 0.10 -25.97
CA ARG A 436 -9.54 0.05 -24.62
C ARG A 436 -9.66 1.44 -24.03
N ARG A 437 -8.64 2.29 -24.16
CA ARG A 437 -8.68 3.67 -23.65
C ARG A 437 -9.77 4.50 -24.34
N LYS A 438 -9.94 4.41 -25.66
CA LYS A 438 -11.04 5.07 -26.40
C LYS A 438 -12.42 4.59 -25.96
N ALA A 439 -12.53 3.35 -25.53
CA ALA A 439 -13.75 2.80 -24.96
C ALA A 439 -13.96 3.14 -23.47
N GLY A 440 -13.09 3.95 -22.85
CA GLY A 440 -13.16 4.32 -21.44
C GLY A 440 -12.84 3.15 -20.49
N LYS A 441 -12.15 2.12 -20.98
CA LYS A 441 -11.72 0.95 -20.21
C LYS A 441 -10.34 1.18 -19.59
N VAL A 442 -10.12 0.57 -18.43
CA VAL A 442 -8.86 0.64 -17.68
C VAL A 442 -7.97 -0.53 -18.04
N THR A 443 -6.68 -0.27 -18.16
CA THR A 443 -5.67 -1.28 -18.50
C THR A 443 -4.47 -1.11 -17.59
N THR A 444 -4.25 -2.07 -16.69
CA THR A 444 -3.22 -2.00 -15.65
C THR A 444 -2.39 -3.28 -15.60
N TYR A 445 -1.42 -3.32 -14.71
CA TYR A 445 -0.65 -4.52 -14.43
C TYR A 445 -0.43 -4.69 -12.92
N TYR A 446 -0.04 -5.89 -12.49
CA TYR A 446 0.29 -6.19 -11.12
C TYR A 446 1.62 -6.95 -10.99
N THR A 447 2.18 -6.94 -9.78
CA THR A 447 3.23 -7.85 -9.33
C THR A 447 2.74 -8.60 -8.10
N CYS A 448 3.18 -9.83 -7.94
CA CYS A 448 2.83 -10.67 -6.80
C CYS A 448 4.07 -11.45 -6.30
N CYS A 449 3.86 -12.61 -5.70
CA CYS A 449 4.93 -13.46 -5.22
C CYS A 449 5.80 -14.10 -6.33
N THR A 450 5.33 -14.16 -7.57
CA THR A 450 6.04 -14.78 -8.69
C THR A 450 7.23 -13.96 -9.19
N GLU A 451 7.18 -12.66 -9.05
CA GLU A 451 8.25 -11.76 -9.50
C GLU A 451 9.19 -11.43 -8.34
N PRO A 452 10.45 -11.90 -8.36
CA PRO A 452 11.41 -11.50 -7.33
C PRO A 452 11.71 -10.01 -7.37
N ARG A 453 11.67 -9.39 -8.56
CA ARG A 453 11.80 -7.95 -8.82
C ARG A 453 11.31 -7.56 -10.22
N PRO A 454 10.76 -6.31 -10.41
CA PRO A 454 10.55 -5.31 -9.36
C PRO A 454 9.39 -5.72 -8.44
N ASN A 455 9.50 -5.44 -7.16
CA ASN A 455 8.42 -5.76 -6.23
C ASN A 455 8.37 -4.79 -5.04
N THR A 456 7.44 -5.03 -4.10
CA THR A 456 7.25 -4.25 -2.88
C THR A 456 7.28 -5.12 -1.63
N PHE A 457 8.15 -6.11 -1.58
CA PHE A 457 8.43 -6.87 -0.37
C PHE A 457 9.18 -6.03 0.66
N THR A 458 9.17 -6.40 1.94
CA THR A 458 9.90 -5.64 2.96
C THR A 458 11.40 -5.61 2.70
N PHE A 459 11.94 -6.58 1.99
CA PHE A 459 13.36 -6.67 1.60
C PHE A 459 13.67 -6.12 0.19
N SER A 460 12.65 -5.80 -0.64
CA SER A 460 12.86 -5.20 -1.97
C SER A 460 13.63 -3.88 -1.88
N GLU A 461 14.44 -3.57 -2.88
CA GLU A 461 15.10 -2.25 -2.96
C GLU A 461 14.03 -1.15 -2.97
N PRO A 462 14.18 -0.08 -2.16
CA PRO A 462 13.15 0.97 -2.09
C PRO A 462 12.77 1.58 -3.43
N ALA A 463 13.73 1.71 -4.34
CA ALA A 463 13.53 2.26 -5.68
C ALA A 463 12.64 1.37 -6.57
N GLU A 464 12.49 0.07 -6.27
CA GLU A 464 11.62 -0.80 -7.04
C GLU A 464 10.15 -0.34 -6.96
N ALA A 465 9.70 0.07 -5.79
CA ALA A 465 8.34 0.58 -5.61
C ALA A 465 8.07 1.85 -6.45
N GLU A 466 9.04 2.76 -6.56
CA GLU A 466 8.93 3.93 -7.43
C GLU A 466 8.97 3.52 -8.91
N TRP A 467 9.84 2.58 -9.26
CA TRP A 467 10.02 2.06 -10.61
C TRP A 467 8.72 1.50 -11.21
N LEU A 468 7.86 0.88 -10.38
CA LEU A 468 6.58 0.32 -10.84
C LEU A 468 5.69 1.37 -11.53
N ALA A 469 5.57 2.58 -11.00
CA ALA A 469 4.78 3.63 -11.63
C ALA A 469 5.43 4.17 -12.92
N TRP A 470 6.75 4.22 -12.97
CA TRP A 470 7.48 4.57 -14.19
C TRP A 470 7.28 3.53 -15.30
N HIS A 471 7.18 2.25 -14.95
CA HIS A 471 6.88 1.16 -15.89
C HIS A 471 5.49 1.35 -16.52
N SER A 472 4.47 1.72 -15.72
CA SER A 472 3.15 2.08 -16.28
C SER A 472 3.28 3.20 -17.33
N ALA A 473 4.06 4.24 -17.05
CA ALA A 473 4.29 5.34 -18.00
C ALA A 473 5.02 4.89 -19.28
N LYS A 474 5.94 3.93 -19.15
CA LYS A 474 6.71 3.36 -20.27
C LYS A 474 5.83 2.48 -21.16
N GLU A 475 5.01 1.62 -20.57
CA GLU A 475 4.12 0.71 -21.31
C GLU A 475 2.80 1.39 -21.73
N ASN A 476 2.61 2.67 -21.39
CA ASN A 476 1.39 3.42 -21.67
C ASN A 476 0.14 2.80 -20.98
N LEU A 477 0.33 2.15 -19.83
CA LEU A 477 -0.73 1.60 -19.01
C LEU A 477 -1.35 2.67 -18.11
N ASP A 478 -2.57 2.42 -17.63
CA ASP A 478 -3.30 3.39 -16.84
C ASP A 478 -2.90 3.37 -15.36
N GLY A 479 -2.22 2.31 -14.87
CA GLY A 479 -1.84 2.23 -13.47
C GLY A 479 -1.27 0.88 -13.03
N TYR A 480 -1.41 0.60 -11.74
CA TYR A 480 -0.83 -0.56 -11.07
C TYR A 480 -1.77 -1.11 -9.99
N LEU A 481 -1.82 -2.42 -9.88
CA LEU A 481 -2.53 -3.13 -8.82
C LEU A 481 -1.56 -3.90 -7.92
N ARG A 482 -1.87 -3.92 -6.61
CA ARG A 482 -1.32 -4.90 -5.69
C ARG A 482 -2.44 -5.47 -4.81
N TRP A 483 -2.43 -6.79 -4.65
CA TRP A 483 -3.51 -7.55 -4.01
C TRP A 483 -3.67 -7.32 -2.51
N ALA A 484 -2.79 -6.44 -1.90
CA ALA A 484 -2.91 -6.17 -0.48
C ALA A 484 -2.31 -4.83 -0.04
N LEU A 485 -3.16 -3.98 0.51
CA LEU A 485 -2.76 -2.76 1.21
C LEU A 485 -2.40 -3.05 2.67
N ASN A 486 -3.24 -3.81 3.37
CA ASN A 486 -3.19 -3.98 4.82
C ASN A 486 -3.71 -5.35 5.32
N SER A 487 -3.51 -6.39 4.54
CA SER A 487 -3.76 -7.77 5.01
C SER A 487 -2.64 -8.20 5.96
N TRP A 488 -2.67 -7.65 7.18
CA TRP A 488 -1.60 -7.79 8.16
C TRP A 488 -1.42 -9.23 8.63
N VAL A 489 -0.17 -9.65 8.76
CA VAL A 489 0.24 -10.84 9.49
C VAL A 489 -0.07 -10.68 11.00
N LYS A 490 0.25 -11.68 11.81
CA LYS A 490 -0.08 -11.67 13.25
C LYS A 490 0.47 -10.42 13.97
N ASN A 491 1.77 -10.11 13.79
CA ASN A 491 2.48 -9.02 14.46
C ASN A 491 3.22 -8.14 13.43
N PRO A 492 2.55 -7.38 12.59
CA PRO A 492 3.15 -6.73 11.43
C PRO A 492 4.23 -5.70 11.77
N LEU A 493 4.18 -5.07 12.95
CA LEU A 493 5.16 -4.10 13.41
C LEU A 493 6.49 -4.73 13.90
N GLN A 494 6.52 -6.05 14.10
CA GLN A 494 7.70 -6.78 14.58
C GLN A 494 8.23 -7.77 13.55
N ASP A 495 7.33 -8.48 12.88
CA ASP A 495 7.68 -9.57 11.96
C ASP A 495 6.78 -9.52 10.72
N SER A 496 7.39 -9.34 9.56
CA SER A 496 6.68 -9.26 8.29
C SER A 496 6.57 -10.59 7.55
N ARG A 497 7.14 -11.64 8.09
CA ARG A 497 7.14 -12.98 7.48
C ARG A 497 5.76 -13.62 7.52
N PHE A 498 5.46 -14.38 6.50
CA PHE A 498 4.20 -15.11 6.39
C PHE A 498 4.43 -16.47 5.72
N THR A 499 3.72 -17.50 6.17
CA THR A 499 3.94 -18.89 5.75
C THR A 499 3.52 -19.20 4.31
N ALA A 500 2.73 -18.35 3.68
CA ALA A 500 2.20 -18.57 2.33
C ALA A 500 2.88 -17.70 1.26
N TRP A 501 3.40 -16.54 1.66
CA TRP A 501 3.90 -15.53 0.73
C TRP A 501 5.19 -14.89 1.24
N ALA A 502 5.87 -14.16 0.37
CA ALA A 502 7.04 -13.38 0.71
C ALA A 502 6.77 -12.38 1.85
N ALA A 503 7.79 -12.08 2.63
CA ALA A 503 7.69 -11.12 3.72
C ALA A 503 7.25 -9.73 3.22
N GLY A 504 6.12 -9.24 3.74
CA GLY A 504 5.53 -7.97 3.35
C GLY A 504 4.74 -7.97 2.03
N ASP A 505 4.53 -9.13 1.41
CA ASP A 505 3.68 -9.26 0.21
C ASP A 505 2.23 -8.85 0.50
N THR A 506 1.74 -9.18 1.69
CA THR A 506 0.33 -9.00 2.07
C THR A 506 -0.02 -7.62 2.61
N TYR A 507 0.94 -6.67 2.69
CA TYR A 507 0.63 -5.31 3.15
C TYR A 507 1.73 -4.30 2.82
N MET A 508 1.32 -3.03 2.72
CA MET A 508 2.20 -1.88 2.46
C MET A 508 2.12 -0.81 3.55
N ILE A 509 1.13 -0.87 4.43
CA ILE A 509 0.96 0.05 5.56
C ILE A 509 0.88 -0.71 6.87
N TYR A 510 1.17 -0.04 7.96
CA TYR A 510 1.29 -0.62 9.29
C TYR A 510 0.22 -0.09 10.25
N PRO A 511 -0.09 -0.81 11.33
CA PRO A 511 -0.97 -0.32 12.40
C PRO A 511 -0.57 1.07 12.91
N GLY A 512 -1.55 1.85 13.39
CA GLY A 512 -1.36 3.23 13.80
C GLY A 512 -1.24 4.21 12.63
N ALA A 513 -1.70 3.81 11.44
CA ALA A 513 -1.53 4.59 10.21
C ALA A 513 -0.06 4.98 9.92
N ARG A 514 0.85 4.07 10.25
CA ARG A 514 2.25 4.19 9.87
C ARG A 514 2.41 3.80 8.42
N SER A 515 3.06 4.66 7.65
CA SER A 515 3.45 4.40 6.27
C SER A 515 4.64 3.42 6.23
N SER A 516 5.07 3.07 5.04
CA SER A 516 6.30 2.32 4.80
C SER A 516 7.17 3.01 3.76
N ILE A 517 8.46 2.69 3.74
CA ILE A 517 9.35 3.12 2.65
C ILE A 517 8.73 2.72 1.31
N ARG A 518 8.13 1.55 1.22
CA ARG A 518 7.49 1.01 0.00
C ARG A 518 6.35 1.89 -0.50
N LEU A 519 5.41 2.27 0.38
CA LEU A 519 4.29 3.13 0.00
C LEU A 519 4.74 4.56 -0.33
N GLU A 520 5.69 5.11 0.43
CA GLU A 520 6.23 6.45 0.15
C GLU A 520 6.90 6.49 -1.22
N ARG A 521 7.70 5.47 -1.55
CA ARG A 521 8.38 5.38 -2.85
C ARG A 521 7.40 5.13 -4.00
N LEU A 522 6.39 4.27 -3.82
CA LEU A 522 5.33 4.08 -4.82
C LEU A 522 4.58 5.39 -5.09
N THR A 523 4.23 6.14 -4.04
CA THR A 523 3.55 7.42 -4.16
C THR A 523 4.41 8.44 -4.93
N GLU A 524 5.73 8.49 -4.68
CA GLU A 524 6.64 9.33 -5.47
C GLU A 524 6.61 8.94 -6.95
N GLY A 525 6.66 7.64 -7.25
CA GLY A 525 6.57 7.14 -8.63
C GLY A 525 5.27 7.56 -9.32
N ILE A 526 4.13 7.47 -8.63
CA ILE A 526 2.83 7.90 -9.16
C ILE A 526 2.83 9.41 -9.45
N GLN A 527 3.40 10.23 -8.57
CA GLN A 527 3.54 11.66 -8.82
C GLN A 527 4.41 11.95 -10.06
N PHE A 528 5.45 11.16 -10.28
CA PHE A 528 6.25 11.30 -11.51
C PHE A 528 5.52 10.80 -12.76
N PHE A 529 4.69 9.77 -12.66
CA PHE A 529 3.77 9.39 -13.74
C PHE A 529 2.88 10.57 -14.14
N GLU A 530 2.26 11.25 -13.18
CA GLU A 530 1.42 12.43 -13.42
C GLU A 530 2.22 13.58 -14.04
N LYS A 531 3.44 13.84 -13.56
CA LYS A 531 4.32 14.86 -14.16
C LYS A 531 4.64 14.54 -15.63
N VAL A 532 4.95 13.28 -15.92
CA VAL A 532 5.23 12.82 -17.31
C VAL A 532 4.02 13.02 -18.19
N ARG A 533 2.82 12.67 -17.72
CA ARG A 533 1.56 12.85 -18.44
C ARG A 533 1.32 14.33 -18.77
N ILE A 534 1.33 15.18 -17.75
CA ILE A 534 1.10 16.62 -17.88
C ILE A 534 2.13 17.27 -18.82
N LEU A 535 3.41 16.91 -18.68
CA LEU A 535 4.46 17.45 -19.53
C LEU A 535 4.33 16.99 -20.97
N LYS A 536 3.96 15.75 -21.23
CA LYS A 536 3.74 15.25 -22.60
C LYS A 536 2.59 15.97 -23.28
N GLU A 537 1.45 16.13 -22.61
CA GLU A 537 0.29 16.88 -23.10
C GLU A 537 0.68 18.33 -23.44
N GLU A 538 1.32 19.03 -22.50
CA GLU A 538 1.78 20.43 -22.73
C GLU A 538 2.77 20.54 -23.90
N PHE A 539 3.69 19.59 -24.03
CA PHE A 539 4.69 19.64 -25.12
C PHE A 539 4.11 19.23 -26.46
N GLU A 540 3.09 18.38 -26.50
CA GLU A 540 2.32 18.09 -27.71
C GLU A 540 1.57 19.32 -28.19
N GLU A 541 0.85 20.02 -27.31
CA GLU A 541 0.15 21.28 -27.62
C GLU A 541 1.11 22.37 -28.15
N LYS A 542 2.32 22.44 -27.56
CA LYS A 542 3.36 23.42 -27.97
C LYS A 542 4.21 22.96 -29.13
N GLY A 543 4.01 21.77 -29.67
CA GLY A 543 4.83 21.20 -30.74
C GLY A 543 6.29 20.91 -30.32
N ASN A 544 6.58 20.77 -29.03
CA ASN A 544 7.95 20.54 -28.53
C ASN A 544 8.39 19.08 -28.65
N LYS A 545 8.60 18.63 -29.88
CA LYS A 545 9.01 17.25 -30.22
C LYS A 545 10.34 16.85 -29.53
N GLY A 546 11.24 17.81 -29.28
CA GLY A 546 12.53 17.54 -28.63
C GLY A 546 12.36 17.10 -27.15
N ALA A 547 11.51 17.79 -26.40
CA ALA A 547 11.21 17.44 -25.02
C ALA A 547 10.50 16.09 -24.93
N ILE A 548 9.50 15.82 -25.78
CA ILE A 548 8.81 14.54 -25.87
C ILE A 548 9.79 13.40 -26.17
N LYS A 549 10.68 13.58 -27.15
CA LYS A 549 11.72 12.58 -27.47
C LYS A 549 12.63 12.29 -26.28
N ASN A 550 13.01 13.31 -25.50
CA ASN A 550 13.85 13.15 -24.31
C ASN A 550 13.10 12.38 -23.19
N ILE A 551 11.83 12.70 -22.93
CA ILE A 551 10.99 11.97 -21.98
C ILE A 551 10.87 10.50 -22.42
N ASN A 552 10.49 10.23 -23.66
CA ASN A 552 10.32 8.88 -24.17
C ASN A 552 11.64 8.07 -24.15
N LYS A 553 12.79 8.73 -24.40
CA LYS A 553 14.11 8.09 -24.22
C LYS A 553 14.36 7.71 -22.76
N THR A 554 13.95 8.55 -21.83
CA THR A 554 14.09 8.31 -20.39
C THR A 554 13.22 7.13 -19.94
N LEU A 555 11.98 7.04 -20.43
CA LEU A 555 11.06 5.96 -20.09
C LEU A 555 11.56 4.58 -20.54
N LYS A 556 12.40 4.48 -21.56
CA LYS A 556 12.99 3.20 -22.01
C LYS A 556 13.84 2.50 -20.94
N MET A 557 14.26 3.20 -19.89
CA MET A 557 15.01 2.57 -18.76
C MET A 557 14.11 1.71 -17.86
N PHE A 558 12.80 1.83 -18.01
CA PHE A 558 11.81 1.13 -17.16
C PHE A 558 11.20 -0.09 -17.86
N ASP A 559 12.03 -0.80 -18.62
CA ASP A 559 11.75 -2.12 -19.17
C ASP A 559 12.33 -3.18 -18.24
N GLU A 560 11.57 -4.23 -17.94
CA GLU A 560 12.00 -5.33 -17.07
C GLU A 560 13.33 -5.93 -17.52
N SER A 561 13.48 -6.15 -18.83
CA SER A 561 14.71 -6.69 -19.42
C SER A 561 15.94 -5.80 -19.23
N SER A 562 15.74 -4.55 -18.82
CA SER A 562 16.83 -3.59 -18.55
C SER A 562 17.33 -3.63 -17.10
N MET A 563 16.60 -4.26 -16.17
CA MET A 563 16.93 -4.24 -14.73
C MET A 563 18.26 -4.90 -14.39
N ASP A 564 18.71 -5.88 -15.17
CA ASP A 564 20.02 -6.49 -14.99
C ASP A 564 21.18 -5.58 -15.41
N LYS A 565 20.90 -4.58 -16.25
CA LYS A 565 21.88 -3.63 -16.77
C LYS A 565 21.86 -2.28 -16.05
N ILE A 566 20.68 -1.88 -15.57
CA ILE A 566 20.45 -0.61 -14.90
C ILE A 566 19.62 -0.88 -13.65
N SER A 567 20.21 -0.71 -12.47
CA SER A 567 19.48 -0.89 -11.22
C SER A 567 18.27 0.06 -11.13
N PRO A 568 17.18 -0.33 -10.44
CA PRO A 568 16.02 0.53 -10.19
C PRO A 568 16.42 1.90 -9.64
N THR A 569 17.30 1.95 -8.65
CA THR A 569 17.86 3.20 -8.09
C THR A 569 18.49 4.10 -9.16
N THR A 570 19.28 3.52 -10.06
CA THR A 570 19.95 4.28 -11.13
C THR A 570 18.95 4.82 -12.15
N ALA A 571 17.99 3.99 -12.57
CA ALA A 571 16.96 4.39 -13.53
C ALA A 571 16.09 5.53 -12.98
N VAL A 572 15.56 5.35 -11.77
CA VAL A 572 14.71 6.33 -11.07
C VAL A 572 15.44 7.66 -10.90
N ASN A 573 16.65 7.65 -10.34
CA ASN A 573 17.40 8.89 -10.10
C ASN A 573 17.78 9.64 -11.38
N LYS A 574 18.07 8.93 -12.48
CA LYS A 574 18.28 9.55 -13.80
C LYS A 574 16.99 10.16 -14.34
N ALA A 575 15.88 9.45 -14.25
CA ALA A 575 14.58 9.91 -14.74
C ALA A 575 14.10 11.15 -13.98
N LYS A 576 14.16 11.13 -12.65
CA LYS A 576 13.82 12.30 -11.80
C LYS A 576 14.62 13.53 -12.20
N LYS A 577 15.94 13.39 -12.46
CA LYS A 577 16.78 14.48 -12.92
C LYS A 577 16.33 15.05 -14.27
N VAL A 578 15.84 14.21 -15.18
CA VAL A 578 15.33 14.68 -16.48
C VAL A 578 14.02 15.43 -16.33
N ILE A 579 13.05 14.85 -15.62
CA ILE A 579 11.71 15.44 -15.46
C ILE A 579 11.78 16.75 -14.66
N ASN A 580 12.59 16.81 -13.60
CA ASN A 580 12.73 18.01 -12.75
C ASN A 580 13.45 19.20 -13.45
N ARG A 581 13.99 19.03 -14.67
CA ARG A 581 14.49 20.16 -15.46
C ARG A 581 13.35 21.02 -16.02
N TYR A 582 12.25 20.38 -16.34
CA TYR A 582 11.03 21.03 -16.85
C TYR A 582 10.18 21.60 -15.71
#